data_bf3f259e96cb3571972a9f90c0c5f124
#
_entry.id   bf3f259e96cb3571972a9f90c0c5f124
#
_cell.length_a   1.000
_cell.length_b   1.000
_cell.length_c   1.000
_cell.angle_alpha   90.00
_cell.angle_beta   90.00
_cell.angle_gamma   90.00
#
_symmetry.space_group_name_H-M   'P 1'
#
loop_
_entity.id
_entity.type
_entity.pdbx_description
1 polymer ?
#
loop_
_entity_poly.entity_id
_entity_poly.type
_entity_poly.pdbx_seq_one_letter_code
_entity_poly.pdbx_strand_id
1 'polypeptide(L)'
;MDIILKNHGNYKELLTFKKATVIYDLTYHFCHKYLKKGDRTVDQMIQAARSGKQNIAEGVAASATNAETEIRLVNVAKASLKELLTDFEDYLRTRRLRLWEQGGTEIAWLRKFAVSHPDSNAYLEIADKKNDEVVANIAIALLKQEDYLLFRQLEAIERQYRENGDLRVRMKPVAKEAQARNRDRAMKEAAQWGKRCPKCRTAMEDGTTATNGNLEPKRKCPKCGEVVPAGPLEIQLAQRAWRRRVLELKGIYGY
;
A
#
# COMPACT_ATOMS: atom_id res chain seq x y z
N MET A 1 19.03 -1.34 -15.67
CA MET A 1 18.18 -0.60 -14.71
C MET A 1 17.19 -1.59 -14.16
N ASP A 2 17.45 -2.14 -12.99
CA ASP A 2 16.55 -3.14 -12.39
C ASP A 2 15.20 -2.47 -12.07
N ILE A 3 14.12 -3.08 -12.53
CA ILE A 3 12.77 -2.60 -12.25
C ILE A 3 12.53 -2.77 -10.75
N ILE A 4 12.52 -1.64 -10.02
CA ILE A 4 12.37 -1.61 -8.56
C ILE A 4 10.93 -1.98 -8.14
N LEU A 5 9.96 -1.62 -8.99
CA LEU A 5 8.55 -1.96 -8.80
C LEU A 5 8.21 -3.19 -9.64
N LYS A 6 7.86 -4.30 -8.99
CA LYS A 6 7.26 -5.44 -9.70
C LYS A 6 5.88 -5.04 -10.21
N ASN A 7 5.57 -5.42 -11.46
CA ASN A 7 4.22 -5.28 -12.00
C ASN A 7 3.29 -6.16 -11.16
N HIS A 8 2.40 -5.56 -10.37
CA HIS A 8 1.48 -6.30 -9.52
C HIS A 8 0.41 -6.91 -10.40
N GLY A 9 0.26 -8.23 -10.29
CA GLY A 9 -0.75 -8.97 -10.99
C GLY A 9 -2.15 -8.39 -10.74
N ASN A 10 -3.03 -8.54 -11.71
CA ASN A 10 -4.43 -8.18 -11.56
C ASN A 10 -5.01 -8.97 -10.36
N TYR A 11 -5.38 -8.28 -9.26
CA TYR A 11 -5.95 -8.94 -8.07
C TYR A 11 -7.18 -9.79 -8.41
N LYS A 12 -7.91 -9.46 -9.50
CA LYS A 12 -9.06 -10.22 -9.98
C LYS A 12 -8.70 -11.64 -10.45
N GLU A 13 -7.43 -11.87 -10.80
CA GLU A 13 -6.94 -13.19 -11.19
C GLU A 13 -6.48 -14.02 -9.99
N LEU A 14 -6.34 -13.41 -8.82
CA LEU A 14 -5.93 -14.11 -7.62
C LEU A 14 -7.01 -15.08 -7.15
N LEU A 15 -6.61 -16.34 -6.89
CA LEU A 15 -7.55 -17.40 -6.50
C LEU A 15 -8.31 -17.06 -5.21
N THR A 16 -7.63 -16.45 -4.22
CA THR A 16 -8.25 -15.98 -2.98
C THR A 16 -9.30 -14.89 -3.25
N PHE A 17 -9.03 -13.96 -4.15
CA PHE A 17 -10.03 -12.94 -4.49
C PHE A 17 -11.25 -13.52 -5.23
N LYS A 18 -11.02 -14.43 -6.19
CA LYS A 18 -12.11 -15.12 -6.90
C LYS A 18 -12.99 -15.90 -5.94
N LYS A 19 -12.40 -16.68 -5.04
CA LYS A 19 -13.13 -17.45 -4.04
C LYS A 19 -13.85 -16.56 -3.02
N ALA A 20 -13.23 -15.50 -2.53
CA ALA A 20 -13.87 -14.51 -1.66
C ALA A 20 -15.06 -13.81 -2.35
N THR A 21 -15.00 -13.64 -3.68
CA THR A 21 -16.13 -13.12 -4.46
C THR A 21 -17.30 -14.11 -4.47
N VAL A 22 -17.04 -15.39 -4.72
CA VAL A 22 -18.06 -16.46 -4.64
C VAL A 22 -18.69 -16.50 -3.24
N ILE A 23 -17.87 -16.43 -2.19
CA ILE A 23 -18.34 -16.41 -0.80
C ILE A 23 -19.25 -15.18 -0.55
N TYR A 24 -18.85 -14.01 -1.01
CA TYR A 24 -19.67 -12.80 -0.87
C TYR A 24 -21.02 -12.93 -1.57
N ASP A 25 -21.04 -13.35 -2.83
CA ASP A 25 -22.25 -13.48 -3.62
C ASP A 25 -23.20 -14.53 -3.03
N LEU A 26 -22.65 -15.67 -2.61
CA LEU A 26 -23.42 -16.73 -1.96
C LEU A 26 -23.98 -16.27 -0.60
N THR A 27 -23.20 -15.52 0.19
CA THR A 27 -23.64 -14.96 1.47
C THR A 27 -24.77 -13.95 1.25
N TYR A 28 -24.64 -13.07 0.28
CA TYR A 28 -25.66 -12.10 -0.07
C TYR A 28 -26.98 -12.81 -0.44
N HIS A 29 -26.91 -13.80 -1.33
CA HIS A 29 -28.05 -14.62 -1.72
C HIS A 29 -28.68 -15.34 -0.53
N PHE A 30 -27.86 -16.00 0.31
CA PHE A 30 -28.28 -16.72 1.50
C PHE A 30 -29.05 -15.82 2.47
N CYS A 31 -28.49 -14.66 2.79
CA CYS A 31 -29.08 -13.72 3.73
C CYS A 31 -30.46 -13.24 3.25
N HIS A 32 -30.61 -12.91 1.97
CA HIS A 32 -31.88 -12.40 1.43
C HIS A 32 -32.94 -13.48 1.25
N LYS A 33 -32.53 -14.74 1.05
CA LYS A 33 -33.46 -15.85 0.84
C LYS A 33 -33.93 -16.52 2.13
N TYR A 34 -33.03 -16.66 3.13
CA TYR A 34 -33.28 -17.52 4.30
C TYR A 34 -33.35 -16.78 5.65
N LEU A 35 -32.85 -15.53 5.72
CA LEU A 35 -32.97 -14.74 6.93
C LEU A 35 -34.18 -13.79 6.87
N LYS A 36 -34.73 -13.47 8.04
CA LYS A 36 -35.86 -12.54 8.12
C LYS A 36 -35.43 -11.12 7.80
N LYS A 37 -36.32 -10.40 7.08
CA LYS A 37 -36.09 -8.96 6.85
C LYS A 37 -36.04 -8.22 8.19
N GLY A 38 -34.96 -7.42 8.37
CA GLY A 38 -34.70 -6.68 9.62
C GLY A 38 -33.88 -7.47 10.66
N ASP A 39 -33.47 -8.70 10.36
CA ASP A 39 -32.49 -9.41 11.20
C ASP A 39 -31.13 -8.76 11.03
N ARG A 40 -30.55 -8.28 12.15
CA ARG A 40 -29.24 -7.62 12.16
C ARG A 40 -28.10 -8.53 11.70
N THR A 41 -28.25 -9.84 11.79
CA THR A 41 -27.31 -10.84 11.30
C THR A 41 -27.08 -10.71 9.80
N VAL A 42 -28.11 -10.29 9.04
CA VAL A 42 -28.00 -10.04 7.58
C VAL A 42 -26.88 -9.03 7.27
N ASP A 43 -26.94 -7.87 7.92
CA ASP A 43 -25.94 -6.81 7.69
C ASP A 43 -24.55 -7.24 8.16
N GLN A 44 -24.45 -7.95 9.29
CA GLN A 44 -23.19 -8.45 9.84
C GLN A 44 -22.54 -9.46 8.89
N MET A 45 -23.26 -10.47 8.44
CA MET A 45 -22.73 -11.49 7.52
C MET A 45 -22.31 -10.89 6.18
N ILE A 46 -23.14 -10.03 5.58
CA ILE A 46 -22.79 -9.35 4.31
C ILE A 46 -21.56 -8.46 4.49
N GLN A 47 -21.48 -7.72 5.60
CA GLN A 47 -20.33 -6.85 5.89
C GLN A 47 -19.05 -7.67 6.13
N ALA A 48 -19.12 -8.80 6.84
CA ALA A 48 -17.98 -9.69 7.04
C ALA A 48 -17.47 -10.28 5.71
N ALA A 49 -18.37 -10.76 4.85
CA ALA A 49 -18.02 -11.24 3.51
C ALA A 49 -17.38 -10.15 2.64
N ARG A 50 -17.98 -8.94 2.65
CA ARG A 50 -17.48 -7.77 1.93
C ARG A 50 -16.10 -7.35 2.44
N SER A 51 -15.93 -7.26 3.74
CA SER A 51 -14.66 -6.88 4.39
C SER A 51 -13.55 -7.87 4.02
N GLY A 52 -13.81 -9.18 4.08
CA GLY A 52 -12.87 -10.20 3.65
C GLY A 52 -12.39 -9.99 2.21
N LYS A 53 -13.32 -9.87 1.27
CA LYS A 53 -13.03 -9.64 -0.14
C LYS A 53 -12.24 -8.34 -0.40
N GLN A 54 -12.65 -7.24 0.21
CA GLN A 54 -12.01 -5.93 0.01
C GLN A 54 -10.58 -5.91 0.55
N ASN A 55 -10.35 -6.45 1.75
CA ASN A 55 -9.02 -6.48 2.34
C ASN A 55 -8.02 -7.35 1.54
N ILE A 56 -8.48 -8.40 0.83
CA ILE A 56 -7.65 -9.15 -0.12
C ILE A 56 -7.22 -8.25 -1.28
N ALA A 57 -8.15 -7.50 -1.88
CA ALA A 57 -7.85 -6.61 -3.00
C ALA A 57 -6.90 -5.46 -2.59
N GLU A 58 -7.16 -4.85 -1.43
CA GLU A 58 -6.32 -3.77 -0.88
C GLU A 58 -4.93 -4.28 -0.50
N GLY A 59 -4.83 -5.51 0.03
CA GLY A 59 -3.56 -6.18 0.32
C GLY A 59 -2.69 -6.31 -0.92
N VAL A 60 -3.26 -6.78 -2.02
CA VAL A 60 -2.56 -6.87 -3.31
C VAL A 60 -2.13 -5.50 -3.81
N ALA A 61 -2.98 -4.48 -3.69
CA ALA A 61 -2.61 -3.12 -4.07
C ALA A 61 -1.46 -2.57 -3.20
N ALA A 62 -1.46 -2.88 -1.89
CA ALA A 62 -0.41 -2.47 -0.97
C ALA A 62 0.92 -3.21 -1.18
N SER A 63 0.90 -4.43 -1.74
CA SER A 63 2.09 -5.28 -1.96
C SER A 63 3.16 -4.60 -2.80
N ALA A 64 2.74 -3.63 -3.65
CA ALA A 64 3.62 -2.79 -4.46
C ALA A 64 4.66 -2.03 -3.64
N THR A 65 4.27 -1.58 -2.45
CA THR A 65 5.01 -0.58 -1.70
C THR A 65 5.38 -1.02 -0.29
N ASN A 66 4.58 -1.91 0.32
CA ASN A 66 4.72 -2.24 1.74
C ASN A 66 4.18 -3.64 2.04
N ALA A 67 5.08 -4.62 2.18
CA ALA A 67 4.74 -6.00 2.53
C ALA A 67 4.09 -6.12 3.93
N GLU A 68 4.47 -5.29 4.89
CA GLU A 68 3.85 -5.29 6.23
C GLU A 68 2.36 -4.92 6.15
N THR A 69 2.02 -3.92 5.32
CA THR A 69 0.63 -3.53 5.08
C THR A 69 -0.14 -4.64 4.37
N GLU A 70 0.47 -5.33 3.40
CA GLU A 70 -0.12 -6.49 2.73
C GLU A 70 -0.44 -7.59 3.72
N ILE A 71 0.53 -8.01 4.55
CA ILE A 71 0.35 -9.02 5.61
C ILE A 71 -0.80 -8.63 6.56
N ARG A 72 -0.82 -7.37 7.00
CA ARG A 72 -1.87 -6.87 7.88
C ARG A 72 -3.26 -6.96 7.25
N LEU A 73 -3.40 -6.55 5.99
CA LEU A 73 -4.69 -6.57 5.28
C LEU A 73 -5.18 -8.00 5.03
N VAL A 74 -4.29 -8.92 4.66
CA VAL A 74 -4.64 -10.34 4.51
C VAL A 74 -5.07 -10.94 5.86
N ASN A 75 -4.44 -10.57 6.97
CA ASN A 75 -4.87 -11.01 8.30
C ASN A 75 -6.25 -10.44 8.68
N VAL A 76 -6.55 -9.18 8.35
CA VAL A 76 -7.90 -8.60 8.53
C VAL A 76 -8.94 -9.35 7.69
N ALA A 77 -8.60 -9.70 6.43
CA ALA A 77 -9.46 -10.52 5.59
C ALA A 77 -9.77 -11.88 6.24
N LYS A 78 -8.75 -12.57 6.77
CA LYS A 78 -8.92 -13.83 7.50
C LYS A 78 -9.84 -13.68 8.71
N ALA A 79 -9.65 -12.63 9.50
CA ALA A 79 -10.49 -12.36 10.68
C ALA A 79 -11.96 -12.18 10.29
N SER A 80 -12.24 -11.34 9.29
CA SER A 80 -13.59 -11.09 8.79
C SER A 80 -14.26 -12.36 8.23
N LEU A 81 -13.53 -13.16 7.45
CA LEU A 81 -14.06 -14.42 6.94
C LEU A 81 -14.22 -15.48 8.03
N LYS A 82 -13.46 -15.41 9.12
CA LYS A 82 -13.64 -16.28 10.29
C LYS A 82 -14.89 -15.93 11.08
N GLU A 83 -15.22 -14.65 11.24
CA GLU A 83 -16.50 -14.19 11.79
C GLU A 83 -17.66 -14.75 10.97
N LEU A 84 -17.62 -14.57 9.64
CA LEU A 84 -18.63 -15.11 8.75
C LEU A 84 -18.77 -16.63 8.84
N LEU A 85 -17.67 -17.36 8.96
CA LEU A 85 -17.69 -18.81 9.19
C LEU A 85 -18.45 -19.17 10.46
N THR A 86 -18.20 -18.46 11.54
CA THR A 86 -18.89 -18.65 12.82
C THR A 86 -20.38 -18.37 12.69
N ASP A 87 -20.78 -17.32 11.98
CA ASP A 87 -22.18 -17.00 11.74
C ASP A 87 -22.93 -18.12 11.00
N PHE A 88 -22.31 -18.71 9.98
CA PHE A 88 -22.90 -19.87 9.28
C PHE A 88 -22.94 -21.14 10.14
N GLU A 89 -21.90 -21.40 10.95
CA GLU A 89 -21.88 -22.53 11.88
C GLU A 89 -22.98 -22.34 12.97
N ASP A 90 -23.16 -21.14 13.48
CA ASP A 90 -24.22 -20.78 14.43
C ASP A 90 -25.62 -20.87 13.81
N TYR A 91 -25.74 -20.48 12.53
CA TYR A 91 -27.00 -20.66 11.81
C TYR A 91 -27.44 -22.12 11.78
N LEU A 92 -26.55 -23.05 11.43
CA LEU A 92 -26.85 -24.48 11.42
C LEU A 92 -27.14 -25.00 12.86
N ARG A 93 -26.30 -24.65 13.81
CA ARG A 93 -26.41 -25.11 15.20
C ARG A 93 -27.74 -24.68 15.85
N THR A 94 -28.10 -23.41 15.72
CA THR A 94 -29.30 -22.86 16.37
C THR A 94 -30.59 -23.40 15.77
N ARG A 95 -30.56 -23.85 14.52
CA ARG A 95 -31.70 -24.45 13.81
C ARG A 95 -31.68 -25.97 13.82
N ARG A 96 -30.69 -26.60 14.50
CA ARG A 96 -30.49 -28.05 14.57
C ARG A 96 -30.34 -28.69 13.19
N LEU A 97 -29.73 -27.97 12.24
CA LEU A 97 -29.42 -28.46 10.91
C LEU A 97 -28.08 -29.20 10.91
N ARG A 98 -27.91 -30.13 9.97
CA ARG A 98 -26.72 -30.96 9.88
C ARG A 98 -25.53 -30.16 9.35
N LEU A 99 -24.39 -30.23 10.04
CA LEU A 99 -23.11 -29.79 9.51
C LEU A 99 -22.45 -30.95 8.76
N TRP A 100 -21.96 -30.71 7.53
CA TRP A 100 -21.25 -31.73 6.74
C TRP A 100 -19.91 -32.10 7.38
N GLU A 101 -19.62 -33.41 7.35
CA GLU A 101 -18.35 -33.93 7.84
C GLU A 101 -17.20 -33.61 6.88
N GLN A 102 -16.02 -33.27 7.41
CA GLN A 102 -14.86 -32.87 6.62
C GLN A 102 -14.38 -33.94 5.59
N GLY A 103 -14.56 -35.19 5.90
CA GLY A 103 -14.25 -36.35 5.02
C GLY A 103 -15.44 -36.86 4.20
N GLY A 104 -16.61 -36.22 4.34
CA GLY A 104 -17.86 -36.70 3.71
C GLY A 104 -17.89 -36.53 2.20
N THR A 105 -18.82 -37.24 1.59
CA THR A 105 -19.04 -37.27 0.12
C THR A 105 -19.40 -35.90 -0.42
N GLU A 106 -20.15 -35.12 0.34
CA GLU A 106 -20.59 -33.76 -0.01
C GLU A 106 -19.40 -32.80 -0.12
N ILE A 107 -18.46 -32.87 0.82
CA ILE A 107 -17.22 -32.06 0.79
C ILE A 107 -16.31 -32.51 -0.37
N ALA A 108 -16.20 -33.81 -0.61
CA ALA A 108 -15.42 -34.34 -1.74
C ALA A 108 -16.00 -33.91 -3.09
N TRP A 109 -17.32 -33.91 -3.21
CA TRP A 109 -18.01 -33.37 -4.39
C TRP A 109 -17.75 -31.89 -4.57
N LEU A 110 -17.92 -31.08 -3.51
CA LEU A 110 -17.74 -29.63 -3.58
C LEU A 110 -16.31 -29.25 -3.96
N ARG A 111 -15.31 -30.00 -3.48
CA ARG A 111 -13.89 -29.78 -3.87
C ARG A 111 -13.69 -29.96 -5.38
N LYS A 112 -14.26 -30.99 -5.97
CA LYS A 112 -14.21 -31.20 -7.42
C LYS A 112 -14.97 -30.12 -8.17
N PHE A 113 -16.17 -29.78 -7.68
CA PHE A 113 -17.00 -28.74 -8.26
C PHE A 113 -16.29 -27.37 -8.27
N ALA A 114 -15.64 -27.00 -7.17
CA ALA A 114 -14.93 -25.73 -7.05
C ALA A 114 -13.74 -25.57 -8.01
N VAL A 115 -13.12 -26.68 -8.43
CA VAL A 115 -12.05 -26.64 -9.44
C VAL A 115 -12.60 -26.30 -10.82
N SER A 116 -13.79 -26.80 -11.16
CA SER A 116 -14.41 -26.62 -12.47
C SER A 116 -15.21 -25.31 -12.58
N HIS A 117 -15.60 -24.72 -11.46
CA HIS A 117 -16.48 -23.53 -11.39
C HIS A 117 -15.85 -22.46 -10.52
N PRO A 118 -14.98 -21.60 -11.07
CA PRO A 118 -14.30 -20.54 -10.32
C PRO A 118 -15.16 -19.29 -10.10
N ASP A 119 -16.30 -19.18 -10.76
CA ASP A 119 -17.22 -18.02 -10.69
C ASP A 119 -18.46 -18.29 -9.83
N SER A 120 -19.21 -17.23 -9.51
CA SER A 120 -20.36 -17.29 -8.60
C SER A 120 -21.59 -17.95 -9.22
N ASN A 121 -21.77 -17.91 -10.54
CA ASN A 121 -23.03 -18.27 -11.18
C ASN A 121 -23.48 -19.71 -10.89
N ALA A 122 -22.54 -20.67 -11.01
CA ALA A 122 -22.84 -22.07 -10.74
C ALA A 122 -23.24 -22.33 -9.27
N TYR A 123 -22.68 -21.57 -8.32
CA TYR A 123 -23.05 -21.67 -6.91
C TYR A 123 -24.43 -21.05 -6.63
N LEU A 124 -24.75 -19.94 -7.28
CA LEU A 124 -26.06 -19.29 -7.16
C LEU A 124 -27.17 -20.17 -7.75
N GLU A 125 -26.93 -20.84 -8.90
CA GLU A 125 -27.86 -21.81 -9.43
C GLU A 125 -28.14 -23.00 -8.48
N ILE A 126 -27.12 -23.44 -7.75
CA ILE A 126 -27.31 -24.46 -6.71
C ILE A 126 -28.09 -23.87 -5.54
N ALA A 127 -27.76 -22.66 -5.10
CA ALA A 127 -28.42 -21.98 -3.99
C ALA A 127 -29.92 -21.72 -4.27
N ASP A 128 -30.28 -21.45 -5.53
CA ASP A 128 -31.68 -21.30 -5.93
C ASP A 128 -32.51 -22.59 -5.76
N LYS A 129 -31.89 -23.73 -6.02
CA LYS A 129 -32.55 -25.05 -6.07
C LYS A 129 -32.49 -25.83 -4.75
N LYS A 130 -31.58 -25.46 -3.85
CA LYS A 130 -31.33 -26.19 -2.59
C LYS A 130 -31.92 -25.45 -1.39
N ASN A 131 -32.01 -26.15 -0.25
CA ASN A 131 -32.45 -25.58 1.02
C ASN A 131 -31.31 -24.84 1.73
N ASP A 132 -31.66 -24.14 2.78
CA ASP A 132 -30.74 -23.37 3.62
C ASP A 132 -29.59 -24.18 4.22
N GLU A 133 -29.87 -25.44 4.66
CA GLU A 133 -28.83 -26.33 5.21
C GLU A 133 -27.72 -26.61 4.20
N VAL A 134 -28.09 -26.93 2.96
CA VAL A 134 -27.11 -27.21 1.90
C VAL A 134 -26.29 -25.98 1.54
N VAL A 135 -26.97 -24.82 1.38
CA VAL A 135 -26.29 -23.58 1.01
C VAL A 135 -25.35 -23.08 2.13
N ALA A 136 -25.77 -23.18 3.39
CA ALA A 136 -24.91 -22.84 4.54
C ALA A 136 -23.66 -23.76 4.60
N ASN A 137 -23.82 -25.06 4.37
CA ASN A 137 -22.71 -26.00 4.33
C ASN A 137 -21.75 -25.74 3.16
N ILE A 138 -22.24 -25.36 1.99
CA ILE A 138 -21.39 -24.94 0.87
C ILE A 138 -20.57 -23.70 1.27
N ALA A 139 -21.21 -22.67 1.87
CA ALA A 139 -20.52 -21.48 2.33
C ALA A 139 -19.43 -21.80 3.38
N ILE A 140 -19.74 -22.64 4.37
CA ILE A 140 -18.80 -23.11 5.39
C ILE A 140 -17.60 -23.81 4.73
N ALA A 141 -17.82 -24.70 3.78
CA ALA A 141 -16.75 -25.42 3.12
C ALA A 141 -15.86 -24.50 2.27
N LEU A 142 -16.46 -23.53 1.57
CA LEU A 142 -15.71 -22.51 0.82
C LEU A 142 -14.91 -21.60 1.75
N LEU A 143 -15.45 -21.18 2.89
CA LEU A 143 -14.76 -20.38 3.90
C LEU A 143 -13.56 -21.13 4.49
N LYS A 144 -13.69 -22.43 4.80
CA LYS A 144 -12.57 -23.25 5.26
C LYS A 144 -11.47 -23.43 4.19
N GLN A 145 -11.85 -23.53 2.92
CA GLN A 145 -10.89 -23.54 1.81
C GLN A 145 -10.18 -22.18 1.67
N GLU A 146 -10.92 -21.09 1.81
CA GLU A 146 -10.37 -19.74 1.70
C GLU A 146 -9.40 -19.43 2.85
N ASP A 147 -9.71 -19.84 4.08
CA ASP A 147 -8.80 -19.70 5.21
C ASP A 147 -7.45 -20.38 4.96
N TYR A 148 -7.46 -21.58 4.37
CA TYR A 148 -6.25 -22.29 3.97
C TYR A 148 -5.48 -21.55 2.84
N LEU A 149 -6.19 -21.03 1.84
CA LEU A 149 -5.57 -20.28 0.75
C LEU A 149 -4.92 -18.99 1.22
N LEU A 150 -5.58 -18.25 2.10
CA LEU A 150 -5.04 -17.04 2.72
C LEU A 150 -3.83 -17.34 3.61
N PHE A 151 -3.86 -18.45 4.34
CA PHE A 151 -2.68 -18.92 5.09
C PHE A 151 -1.49 -19.17 4.16
N ARG A 152 -1.69 -19.89 3.04
CA ARG A 152 -0.65 -20.14 2.03
C ARG A 152 -0.15 -18.86 1.37
N GLN A 153 -1.04 -17.89 1.16
CA GLN A 153 -0.68 -16.56 0.65
C GLN A 153 0.22 -15.82 1.64
N LEU A 154 -0.12 -15.82 2.93
CA LEU A 154 0.73 -15.22 3.97
C LEU A 154 2.12 -15.85 4.03
N GLU A 155 2.21 -17.18 4.00
CA GLU A 155 3.51 -17.88 3.95
C GLU A 155 4.36 -17.45 2.75
N ALA A 156 3.73 -17.27 1.58
CA ALA A 156 4.42 -16.83 0.37
C ALA A 156 4.91 -15.37 0.49
N ILE A 157 4.09 -14.47 1.05
CA ILE A 157 4.45 -13.07 1.31
C ILE A 157 5.62 -13.00 2.31
N GLU A 158 5.54 -13.72 3.42
CA GLU A 158 6.59 -13.76 4.44
C GLU A 158 7.92 -14.29 3.87
N ARG A 159 7.87 -15.35 3.07
CA ARG A 159 9.06 -15.89 2.39
C ARG A 159 9.68 -14.84 1.48
N GLN A 160 8.87 -14.19 0.64
CA GLN A 160 9.32 -13.14 -0.26
C GLN A 160 9.91 -11.95 0.51
N TYR A 161 9.32 -11.59 1.65
CA TYR A 161 9.82 -10.53 2.51
C TYR A 161 11.19 -10.87 3.12
N ARG A 162 11.38 -12.10 3.58
CA ARG A 162 12.67 -12.59 4.12
C ARG A 162 13.76 -12.60 3.06
N GLU A 163 13.45 -13.00 1.83
CA GLU A 163 14.41 -13.11 0.74
C GLU A 163 14.79 -11.75 0.13
N ASN A 164 13.84 -10.87 -0.04
CA ASN A 164 14.01 -9.63 -0.80
C ASN A 164 14.02 -8.35 0.08
N GLY A 165 13.63 -8.44 1.35
CA GLY A 165 13.45 -7.29 2.24
C GLY A 165 12.28 -6.39 1.83
N ASP A 166 12.06 -5.33 2.61
CA ASP A 166 11.05 -4.32 2.31
C ASP A 166 11.53 -3.38 1.19
N LEU A 167 10.63 -3.01 0.29
CA LEU A 167 10.89 -2.02 -0.76
C LEU A 167 11.44 -0.70 -0.19
N ARG A 168 10.93 -0.26 0.97
CA ARG A 168 11.44 0.93 1.67
C ARG A 168 12.92 0.81 2.01
N VAL A 169 13.38 -0.37 2.44
CA VAL A 169 14.79 -0.62 2.76
C VAL A 169 15.62 -0.63 1.48
N ARG A 170 15.12 -1.25 0.41
CA ARG A 170 15.78 -1.32 -0.91
C ARG A 170 15.85 0.06 -1.59
N MET A 171 14.88 0.93 -1.39
CA MET A 171 14.86 2.29 -1.97
C MET A 171 15.75 3.29 -1.23
N LYS A 172 16.12 3.05 0.04
CA LYS A 172 16.98 3.97 0.81
C LYS A 172 18.32 4.28 0.13
N PRO A 173 19.09 3.29 -0.39
CA PRO A 173 20.32 3.56 -1.11
C PRO A 173 20.08 4.40 -2.38
N VAL A 174 19.07 4.05 -3.16
CA VAL A 174 18.72 4.74 -4.43
C VAL A 174 18.33 6.19 -4.17
N ALA A 175 17.54 6.45 -3.13
CA ALA A 175 17.16 7.80 -2.73
C ALA A 175 18.38 8.61 -2.27
N LYS A 176 19.29 8.00 -1.51
CA LYS A 176 20.54 8.63 -1.07
C LYS A 176 21.46 8.99 -2.24
N GLU A 177 21.61 8.10 -3.20
CA GLU A 177 22.38 8.36 -4.43
C GLU A 177 21.75 9.46 -5.30
N ALA A 178 20.40 9.47 -5.44
CA ALA A 178 19.69 10.52 -6.15
C ALA A 178 19.88 11.88 -5.48
N GLN A 179 19.81 11.93 -4.15
CA GLN A 179 20.08 13.15 -3.39
C GLN A 179 21.52 13.61 -3.55
N ALA A 180 22.50 12.70 -3.53
CA ALA A 180 23.91 13.02 -3.76
C ALA A 180 24.11 13.60 -5.16
N ARG A 181 23.58 12.95 -6.20
CA ARG A 181 23.63 13.46 -7.59
C ARG A 181 23.00 14.85 -7.76
N ASN A 182 21.83 15.07 -7.14
CA ASN A 182 21.18 16.38 -7.19
C ASN A 182 21.98 17.45 -6.47
N ARG A 183 22.61 17.10 -5.33
CA ARG A 183 23.50 17.99 -4.61
C ARG A 183 24.72 18.36 -5.43
N ASP A 184 25.39 17.39 -6.07
CA ASP A 184 26.56 17.61 -6.90
C ASP A 184 26.20 18.47 -8.13
N ARG A 185 25.05 18.23 -8.74
CA ARG A 185 24.54 19.07 -9.84
C ARG A 185 24.32 20.50 -9.40
N ALA A 186 23.63 20.70 -8.28
CA ALA A 186 23.38 22.02 -7.72
C ALA A 186 24.68 22.76 -7.34
N MET A 187 25.68 22.02 -6.83
CA MET A 187 27.02 22.60 -6.56
C MET A 187 27.73 23.01 -7.84
N LYS A 188 27.67 22.22 -8.90
CA LYS A 188 28.27 22.56 -10.20
C LYS A 188 27.58 23.79 -10.82
N GLU A 189 26.26 23.85 -10.78
CA GLU A 189 25.46 24.99 -11.25
C GLU A 189 25.81 26.26 -10.47
N ALA A 190 25.88 26.18 -9.14
CA ALA A 190 26.29 27.31 -8.29
C ALA A 190 27.72 27.78 -8.57
N ALA A 191 28.65 26.84 -8.81
CA ALA A 191 30.05 27.16 -9.13
C ALA A 191 30.20 27.87 -10.49
N GLN A 192 29.26 27.69 -11.41
CA GLN A 192 29.27 28.37 -12.73
C GLN A 192 28.43 29.64 -12.73
N TRP A 193 27.56 29.82 -11.71
CA TRP A 193 26.62 30.90 -11.66
C TRP A 193 27.31 32.27 -11.56
N GLY A 194 26.88 33.21 -12.42
CA GLY A 194 27.32 34.60 -12.37
C GLY A 194 28.82 34.85 -12.60
N LYS A 195 29.62 33.86 -12.99
CA LYS A 195 31.04 34.04 -13.25
C LYS A 195 31.35 35.04 -14.37
N ARG A 196 30.45 35.11 -15.36
CA ARG A 196 30.53 36.04 -16.46
C ARG A 196 29.29 36.87 -16.59
N CYS A 197 29.45 38.17 -16.89
CA CYS A 197 28.37 39.10 -17.11
C CYS A 197 27.48 38.64 -18.29
N PRO A 198 26.15 38.60 -18.15
CA PRO A 198 25.25 38.23 -19.22
C PRO A 198 25.25 39.22 -20.40
N LYS A 199 25.58 40.50 -20.14
CA LYS A 199 25.61 41.53 -21.15
C LYS A 199 26.93 41.62 -21.92
N CYS A 200 28.07 41.64 -21.23
CA CYS A 200 29.36 41.91 -21.85
C CYS A 200 30.38 40.76 -21.68
N ARG A 201 30.01 39.66 -21.05
CA ARG A 201 30.81 38.47 -20.79
C ARG A 201 32.08 38.68 -19.98
N THR A 202 32.30 39.87 -19.42
CA THR A 202 33.40 40.13 -18.50
C THR A 202 33.26 39.35 -17.22
N ALA A 203 34.37 38.97 -16.58
CA ALA A 203 34.35 38.32 -15.25
C ALA A 203 33.65 39.24 -14.25
N MET A 204 32.77 38.66 -13.42
CA MET A 204 32.03 39.42 -12.43
C MET A 204 32.74 39.35 -11.08
N GLU A 205 32.64 40.40 -10.32
CA GLU A 205 33.20 40.53 -8.95
C GLU A 205 32.13 40.20 -7.92
N ASP A 206 32.55 39.48 -6.87
CA ASP A 206 31.69 39.13 -5.76
C ASP A 206 31.44 40.36 -4.87
N GLY A 207 30.22 40.53 -4.46
CA GLY A 207 29.78 41.59 -3.57
C GLY A 207 28.64 41.15 -2.67
N THR A 208 28.25 42.04 -1.72
CA THR A 208 27.11 41.80 -0.86
C THR A 208 26.18 43.02 -0.91
N THR A 209 24.88 42.79 -0.78
CA THR A 209 23.91 43.86 -0.55
C THR A 209 23.23 43.60 0.78
N ALA A 210 22.96 44.67 1.54
CA ALA A 210 22.09 44.61 2.70
C ALA A 210 20.64 44.81 2.22
N THR A 211 19.82 43.80 2.39
CA THR A 211 18.38 43.86 2.12
C THR A 211 17.66 43.44 3.39
N ASN A 212 16.87 44.40 3.96
CA ASN A 212 16.10 44.16 5.21
C ASN A 212 16.96 43.62 6.39
N GLY A 213 18.19 44.10 6.55
CA GLY A 213 19.09 43.65 7.61
C GLY A 213 19.83 42.35 7.36
N ASN A 214 19.63 41.71 6.21
CA ASN A 214 20.35 40.51 5.77
C ASN A 214 21.34 40.86 4.67
N LEU A 215 22.58 40.34 4.78
CA LEU A 215 23.58 40.43 3.73
C LEU A 215 23.31 39.36 2.67
N GLU A 216 22.90 39.79 1.49
CA GLU A 216 22.68 38.88 0.36
C GLU A 216 23.87 38.98 -0.59
N PRO A 217 24.47 37.82 -0.96
CA PRO A 217 25.56 37.79 -1.96
C PRO A 217 25.04 38.17 -3.33
N LYS A 218 25.77 39.00 -4.03
CA LYS A 218 25.53 39.40 -5.44
C LYS A 218 26.83 39.49 -6.20
N ARG A 219 26.74 39.48 -7.51
CA ARG A 219 27.89 39.75 -8.39
C ARG A 219 27.67 40.99 -9.23
N LYS A 220 28.68 41.81 -9.34
CA LYS A 220 28.64 43.04 -10.12
C LYS A 220 29.69 42.97 -11.26
N CYS A 221 29.28 43.40 -12.43
CA CYS A 221 30.20 43.52 -13.53
C CYS A 221 31.03 44.82 -13.43
N PRO A 222 32.37 44.73 -13.36
CA PRO A 222 33.19 45.91 -13.27
C PRO A 222 33.16 46.75 -14.54
N LYS A 223 32.80 46.17 -15.70
CA LYS A 223 32.77 46.86 -16.99
C LYS A 223 31.46 47.59 -17.28
N CYS A 224 30.31 46.97 -17.07
CA CYS A 224 29.01 47.53 -17.46
C CYS A 224 28.06 47.78 -16.26
N GLY A 225 28.50 47.46 -15.04
CA GLY A 225 27.70 47.67 -13.82
C GLY A 225 26.55 46.72 -13.61
N GLU A 226 26.35 45.72 -14.51
CA GLU A 226 25.28 44.75 -14.35
C GLU A 226 25.42 43.97 -13.06
N VAL A 227 24.29 43.79 -12.35
CA VAL A 227 24.23 43.09 -11.07
C VAL A 227 23.41 41.84 -11.24
N VAL A 228 23.99 40.68 -10.88
CA VAL A 228 23.33 39.40 -10.87
C VAL A 228 23.13 38.99 -9.40
N PRO A 229 21.88 38.75 -8.98
CA PRO A 229 21.60 38.33 -7.59
C PRO A 229 22.15 36.92 -7.35
N ALA A 230 22.43 36.58 -6.10
CA ALA A 230 22.91 35.26 -5.74
C ALA A 230 21.86 34.18 -6.03
N GLY A 231 22.35 33.00 -6.43
CA GLY A 231 21.47 31.82 -6.56
C GLY A 231 21.01 31.29 -5.18
N PRO A 232 19.93 30.54 -5.15
CA PRO A 232 19.36 30.01 -3.89
C PRO A 232 20.36 29.24 -3.02
N LEU A 233 21.29 28.52 -3.64
CA LEU A 233 22.31 27.77 -2.91
C LEU A 233 23.37 28.67 -2.29
N GLU A 234 23.80 29.71 -2.98
CA GLU A 234 24.76 30.68 -2.49
C GLU A 234 24.19 31.48 -1.30
N ILE A 235 22.92 31.84 -1.36
CA ILE A 235 22.18 32.44 -0.23
C ILE A 235 22.18 31.50 0.97
N GLN A 236 21.88 30.22 0.77
CA GLN A 236 21.88 29.21 1.85
C GLN A 236 23.27 29.03 2.47
N LEU A 237 24.31 28.97 1.63
CA LEU A 237 25.70 28.85 2.11
C LEU A 237 26.14 30.09 2.89
N ALA A 238 25.81 31.28 2.42
CA ALA A 238 26.08 32.53 3.10
C ALA A 238 25.35 32.61 4.45
N GLN A 239 24.07 32.22 4.50
CA GLN A 239 23.30 32.17 5.75
C GLN A 239 23.87 31.17 6.76
N ARG A 240 24.35 29.98 6.31
CA ARG A 240 25.00 29.00 7.18
C ARG A 240 26.33 29.50 7.73
N ALA A 241 27.13 30.16 6.89
CA ALA A 241 28.41 30.74 7.31
C ALA A 241 28.19 31.88 8.34
N TRP A 242 27.19 32.73 8.10
CA TRP A 242 26.81 33.78 9.02
C TRP A 242 26.31 33.24 10.38
N ARG A 243 25.43 32.23 10.38
CA ARG A 243 24.97 31.57 11.61
C ARG A 243 26.10 30.98 12.41
N ARG A 244 27.07 30.34 11.74
CA ARG A 244 28.27 29.76 12.39
C ARG A 244 29.09 30.86 13.05
N ARG A 245 29.31 31.99 12.36
CA ARG A 245 30.06 33.14 12.88
C ARG A 245 29.36 33.82 14.06
N VAL A 246 28.02 33.93 14.01
CA VAL A 246 27.24 34.44 15.15
C VAL A 246 27.33 33.54 16.38
N LEU A 247 27.35 32.21 16.19
CA LEU A 247 27.51 31.27 17.30
C LEU A 247 28.93 31.32 17.89
N GLU A 248 29.94 31.47 17.06
CA GLU A 248 31.34 31.69 17.49
C GLU A 248 31.48 33.00 18.30
N LEU A 249 30.87 34.06 17.83
CA LEU A 249 30.89 35.36 18.55
C LEU A 249 30.12 35.30 19.87
N LYS A 250 28.98 34.60 19.93
CA LYS A 250 28.26 34.39 21.20
C LYS A 250 29.05 33.55 22.20
N GLY A 251 29.82 32.54 21.71
CA GLY A 251 30.72 31.73 22.56
C GLY A 251 31.90 32.53 23.14
N ILE A 252 32.32 33.59 22.45
CA ILE A 252 33.44 34.45 22.90
C ILE A 252 32.94 35.52 23.89
N TYR A 253 31.70 36.03 23.77
CA TYR A 253 31.19 37.12 24.58
C TYR A 253 30.21 36.70 25.68
N GLY A 254 29.94 35.39 25.87
CA GLY A 254 29.29 34.87 27.08
C GLY A 254 27.86 35.35 27.36
N TYR A 255 27.00 35.51 26.31
CA TYR A 255 25.56 35.81 26.45
C TYR A 255 24.69 34.64 26.01
#